data_dbdccb9d4949eb723b51e798acc2ffe0
#
_entry.id   dbdccb9d4949eb723b51e798acc2ffe0
#
_cell.length_a   1.000
_cell.length_b   1.000
_cell.length_c   1.000
_cell.angle_alpha   90.00
_cell.angle_beta   90.00
_cell.angle_gamma   90.00
#
_symmetry.space_group_name_H-M   'P 1'
#
loop_
_entity.id
_entity.type
_entity.pdbx_description
1 polymer ?
#
loop_
_entity_poly.entity_id
_entity_poly.type
_entity_poly.pdbx_seq_one_letter_code
_entity_poly.pdbx_strand_id
1 'polypeptide(L)'
;FEISPDEILLMEGPWSSAPSEAEWEIAIMPFKPDVKRSPNFLNARRVSVVSREELARLSGENTPQNLTWIPSQRELFQNSVRELQALITRGLAIKGVPWAFQSAKYSSARKKWAHFLSRAPLISPSLTLYGAEMNNESVLGATPEWLFRIEAGGRALHTLALAGTRWPGQARSDAQEKKDAREHQLVVEDIVQKLQSFGHVSIGECSWIQAARVEHLHTPITLKAEHELDVVELLNVLHPTPAVGVMPRTKEALAWQDTLPGFETRADFAAPWVVRHRSDGRAWALVALRQIRLREDEIFIPAGCGVIADSVEEVEWKETQEKIHSVKQVWGLAD
;
A
#
# COMPACT_ATOMS: atom_id res chain seq x y z
N PHE A 1 -6.42 -10.36 -6.43
CA PHE A 1 -5.70 -9.15 -6.85
C PHE A 1 -6.44 -8.48 -8.00
N GLU A 2 -6.92 -7.25 -7.81
CA GLU A 2 -7.64 -6.50 -8.83
C GLU A 2 -6.65 -5.85 -9.82
N ILE A 3 -6.82 -6.12 -11.11
CA ILE A 3 -5.95 -5.63 -12.19
C ILE A 3 -6.57 -4.49 -12.99
N SER A 4 -7.90 -4.40 -12.99
CA SER A 4 -8.67 -3.27 -13.53
C SER A 4 -10.01 -3.19 -12.79
N PRO A 5 -10.78 -2.11 -12.93
CA PRO A 5 -12.14 -2.09 -12.39
C PRO A 5 -12.92 -3.32 -12.87
N ASP A 6 -13.48 -4.07 -11.93
CA ASP A 6 -14.25 -5.31 -12.16
C ASP A 6 -13.48 -6.52 -12.74
N GLU A 7 -12.15 -6.47 -12.78
CA GLU A 7 -11.33 -7.63 -13.13
C GLU A 7 -10.40 -8.01 -11.98
N ILE A 8 -10.77 -9.03 -11.23
CA ILE A 8 -10.01 -9.55 -10.10
C ILE A 8 -9.44 -10.91 -10.47
N LEU A 9 -8.12 -11.06 -10.37
CA LEU A 9 -7.46 -12.35 -10.47
C LEU A 9 -7.68 -13.11 -9.16
N LEU A 10 -8.53 -14.12 -9.21
CA LEU A 10 -8.68 -15.11 -8.14
C LEU A 10 -7.70 -16.24 -8.40
N MET A 11 -6.69 -16.34 -7.58
CA MET A 11 -5.59 -17.30 -7.73
C MET A 11 -5.64 -18.34 -6.62
N GLU A 12 -5.65 -19.62 -6.99
CA GLU A 12 -5.80 -20.74 -6.07
C GLU A 12 -4.57 -21.65 -6.09
N GLY A 13 -4.12 -22.07 -4.89
CA GLY A 13 -3.07 -23.06 -4.74
C GLY A 13 -3.47 -24.49 -5.12
N PRO A 14 -2.57 -25.46 -4.98
CA PRO A 14 -1.25 -25.33 -4.38
C PRO A 14 -0.31 -24.44 -5.18
N TRP A 15 0.53 -23.70 -4.46
CA TRP A 15 1.49 -22.77 -5.03
C TRP A 15 2.80 -23.46 -5.39
N SER A 16 3.41 -23.09 -6.51
CA SER A 16 4.66 -23.65 -6.99
C SER A 16 5.61 -22.55 -7.49
N SER A 17 6.90 -22.70 -7.27
CA SER A 17 7.93 -21.90 -7.95
C SER A 17 8.21 -22.39 -9.38
N ALA A 18 7.77 -23.60 -9.73
CA ALA A 18 7.84 -24.10 -11.11
C ALA A 18 6.71 -23.51 -11.95
N PRO A 19 6.94 -23.23 -13.25
CA PRO A 19 5.90 -22.78 -14.15
C PRO A 19 4.71 -23.73 -14.18
N SER A 20 3.50 -23.18 -14.16
CA SER A 20 2.24 -23.90 -14.34
C SER A 20 1.63 -23.56 -15.70
N GLU A 21 0.52 -24.22 -16.07
CA GLU A 21 -0.27 -23.85 -17.25
C GLU A 21 -0.89 -22.45 -17.11
N ALA A 22 -1.14 -22.01 -15.88
CA ALA A 22 -1.58 -20.65 -15.62
C ALA A 22 -0.41 -19.67 -15.90
N GLU A 23 -0.67 -18.69 -16.75
CA GLU A 23 0.35 -17.73 -17.17
C GLU A 23 0.61 -16.60 -16.15
N TRP A 24 -0.17 -16.56 -15.07
CA TRP A 24 -0.07 -15.57 -14.02
C TRP A 24 0.78 -16.03 -12.85
N GLU A 25 1.64 -15.16 -12.40
CA GLU A 25 2.48 -15.34 -11.22
C GLU A 25 2.23 -14.21 -10.22
N ILE A 26 2.35 -14.52 -8.93
CA ILE A 26 2.24 -13.55 -7.84
C ILE A 26 3.48 -13.57 -6.96
N ALA A 27 3.90 -12.40 -6.50
CA ALA A 27 4.86 -12.27 -5.41
C ALA A 27 4.36 -11.25 -4.39
N ILE A 28 4.50 -11.59 -3.12
CA ILE A 28 4.27 -10.70 -1.98
C ILE A 28 5.63 -10.48 -1.33
N MET A 29 6.08 -9.24 -1.37
CA MET A 29 7.39 -8.88 -0.84
C MET A 29 7.26 -8.39 0.60
N PRO A 30 8.31 -8.54 1.44
CA PRO A 30 8.38 -7.83 2.71
C PRO A 30 8.58 -6.33 2.46
N PHE A 31 8.18 -5.49 3.41
CA PHE A 31 8.34 -4.03 3.30
C PHE A 31 9.81 -3.60 3.06
N LYS A 32 10.75 -4.27 3.71
CA LYS A 32 12.20 -4.07 3.53
C LYS A 32 12.77 -5.30 2.83
N PRO A 33 12.71 -5.38 1.50
CA PRO A 33 13.26 -6.52 0.79
C PRO A 33 14.78 -6.57 1.03
N ASP A 34 15.29 -7.76 1.29
CA ASP A 34 16.72 -7.99 1.20
C ASP A 34 17.13 -7.77 -0.26
N VAL A 35 17.91 -6.73 -0.52
CA VAL A 35 18.30 -6.27 -1.87
C VAL A 35 18.98 -7.38 -2.68
N LYS A 36 19.46 -8.43 -2.02
CA LYS A 36 20.11 -9.59 -2.64
C LYS A 36 19.13 -10.70 -3.05
N ARG A 37 17.83 -10.58 -2.71
CA ARG A 37 16.84 -11.59 -3.05
C ARG A 37 15.90 -11.08 -4.13
N SER A 38 15.77 -11.87 -5.18
CA SER A 38 14.67 -11.71 -6.12
C SER A 38 13.35 -12.08 -5.43
N PRO A 39 12.25 -11.37 -5.72
CA PRO A 39 10.94 -11.77 -5.24
C PRO A 39 10.66 -13.22 -5.64
N ASN A 40 10.14 -14.00 -4.70
CA ASN A 40 9.74 -15.37 -4.97
C ASN A 40 8.38 -15.34 -5.68
N PHE A 41 8.40 -15.40 -7.00
CA PHE A 41 7.18 -15.54 -7.79
C PHE A 41 6.62 -16.94 -7.67
N LEU A 42 5.35 -17.01 -7.30
CA LEU A 42 4.59 -18.25 -7.15
C LEU A 42 3.55 -18.37 -8.25
N ASN A 43 3.49 -19.53 -8.83
CA ASN A 43 2.48 -19.91 -9.81
C ASN A 43 1.28 -20.51 -9.09
N ALA A 44 0.09 -20.00 -9.41
CA ALA A 44 -1.15 -20.61 -8.98
C ALA A 44 -1.44 -21.87 -9.79
N ARG A 45 -2.11 -22.86 -9.18
CA ARG A 45 -2.66 -23.99 -9.93
C ARG A 45 -3.81 -23.56 -10.82
N ARG A 46 -4.63 -22.63 -10.36
CA ARG A 46 -5.80 -22.13 -11.07
C ARG A 46 -5.88 -20.62 -10.95
N VAL A 47 -6.22 -19.98 -12.04
CA VAL A 47 -6.51 -18.55 -12.09
C VAL A 47 -7.88 -18.35 -12.75
N SER A 48 -8.72 -17.57 -12.12
CA SER A 48 -10.01 -17.15 -12.66
C SER A 48 -10.09 -15.62 -12.61
N VAL A 49 -10.74 -15.02 -13.58
CA VAL A 49 -11.06 -13.60 -13.57
C VAL A 49 -12.50 -13.46 -13.10
N VAL A 50 -12.73 -12.68 -12.06
CA VAL A 50 -14.06 -12.46 -11.48
C VAL A 50 -14.30 -10.97 -11.26
N SER A 51 -15.56 -10.57 -11.29
CA SER A 51 -15.97 -9.21 -10.91
C SER A 51 -16.06 -9.07 -9.37
N ARG A 52 -16.21 -7.83 -8.89
CA ARG A 52 -16.45 -7.56 -7.46
C ARG A 52 -17.75 -8.21 -6.96
N GLU A 53 -18.80 -8.23 -7.78
CA GLU A 53 -20.08 -8.88 -7.48
C GLU A 53 -19.95 -10.39 -7.40
N GLU A 54 -19.21 -11.01 -8.32
CA GLU A 54 -18.95 -12.44 -8.29
C GLU A 54 -18.12 -12.82 -7.07
N LEU A 55 -17.09 -12.03 -6.74
CA LEU A 55 -16.29 -12.23 -5.53
C LEU A 55 -17.16 -12.16 -4.27
N ALA A 56 -18.08 -11.20 -4.20
CA ALA A 56 -19.01 -11.07 -3.09
C ALA A 56 -19.95 -12.28 -2.95
N ARG A 57 -20.46 -12.82 -4.07
CA ARG A 57 -21.30 -14.03 -4.04
C ARG A 57 -20.56 -15.28 -3.54
N LEU A 58 -19.26 -15.37 -3.84
CA LEU A 58 -18.43 -16.49 -3.36
C LEU A 58 -18.15 -16.43 -1.85
N SER A 59 -18.32 -15.28 -1.22
CA SER A 59 -17.91 -15.04 0.17
C SER A 59 -18.98 -15.38 1.23
N GLY A 60 -20.25 -15.44 0.85
CA GLY A 60 -21.38 -15.64 1.78
C GLY A 60 -21.83 -14.33 2.46
N GLU A 61 -22.74 -14.45 3.44
CA GLU A 61 -23.31 -13.30 4.12
C GLU A 61 -22.32 -12.66 5.09
N ASN A 62 -22.32 -11.32 5.12
CA ASN A 62 -21.54 -10.53 6.07
C ASN A 62 -22.36 -10.31 7.33
N THR A 63 -21.89 -10.80 8.46
CA THR A 63 -22.49 -10.49 9.76
C THR A 63 -21.63 -9.39 10.41
N PRO A 64 -22.17 -8.19 10.63
CA PRO A 64 -21.45 -7.14 11.35
C PRO A 64 -20.98 -7.64 12.71
N GLN A 65 -19.74 -7.38 13.06
CA GLN A 65 -19.19 -7.73 14.36
C GLN A 65 -18.88 -6.46 15.15
N ASN A 66 -19.40 -6.40 16.36
CA ASN A 66 -18.99 -5.39 17.33
C ASN A 66 -17.67 -5.83 17.95
N LEU A 67 -16.61 -5.10 17.65
CA LEU A 67 -15.27 -5.38 18.14
C LEU A 67 -14.88 -4.38 19.23
N THR A 68 -14.23 -4.88 20.27
CA THR A 68 -13.61 -4.01 21.27
C THR A 68 -12.18 -3.73 20.84
N TRP A 69 -11.95 -2.51 20.37
CA TRP A 69 -10.67 -2.07 19.85
C TRP A 69 -9.68 -1.69 20.94
N ILE A 70 -8.47 -2.19 20.83
CA ILE A 70 -7.31 -1.72 21.59
C ILE A 70 -6.77 -0.50 20.82
N PRO A 71 -6.75 0.69 21.46
CA PRO A 71 -6.33 1.91 20.77
C PRO A 71 -4.84 1.88 20.44
N SER A 72 -4.48 2.63 19.41
CA SER A 72 -3.08 2.84 19.03
C SER A 72 -2.28 3.49 20.16
N GLN A 73 -1.02 3.13 20.28
CA GLN A 73 -0.11 3.68 21.30
C GLN A 73 0.39 5.07 20.85
N ARG A 74 -0.36 6.10 21.22
CA ARG A 74 -0.11 7.50 20.82
C ARG A 74 1.31 7.96 21.18
N GLU A 75 1.76 7.70 22.39
CA GLU A 75 3.07 8.13 22.88
C GLU A 75 4.21 7.55 22.03
N LEU A 76 4.13 6.28 21.66
CA LEU A 76 5.14 5.64 20.80
C LEU A 76 5.15 6.26 19.40
N PHE A 77 3.98 6.55 18.83
CA PHE A 77 3.89 7.24 17.55
C PHE A 77 4.52 8.63 17.62
N GLN A 78 4.17 9.42 18.64
CA GLN A 78 4.69 10.77 18.85
C GLN A 78 6.20 10.77 19.06
N ASN A 79 6.75 9.81 19.81
CA ASN A 79 8.20 9.65 19.96
C ASN A 79 8.87 9.37 18.60
N SER A 80 8.29 8.49 17.80
CA SER A 80 8.81 8.20 16.44
C SER A 80 8.82 9.44 15.54
N VAL A 81 7.80 10.31 15.64
CA VAL A 81 7.76 11.59 14.92
C VAL A 81 8.89 12.52 15.37
N ARG A 82 9.09 12.67 16.70
CA ARG A 82 10.15 13.55 17.25
C ARG A 82 11.54 13.07 16.87
N GLU A 83 11.79 11.77 16.94
CA GLU A 83 13.07 11.17 16.52
C GLU A 83 13.35 11.43 15.05
N LEU A 84 12.33 11.25 14.18
CA LEU A 84 12.46 11.56 12.77
C LEU A 84 12.75 13.05 12.52
N GLN A 85 12.04 13.95 13.21
CA GLN A 85 12.28 15.40 13.11
C GLN A 85 13.69 15.79 13.58
N ALA A 86 14.23 15.11 14.58
CA ALA A 86 15.62 15.29 14.98
C ALA A 86 16.60 14.83 13.89
N LEU A 87 16.33 13.74 13.17
CA LEU A 87 17.12 13.34 12.01
C LEU A 87 17.03 14.35 10.87
N ILE A 88 15.83 14.87 10.61
CA ILE A 88 15.61 15.91 9.59
C ILE A 88 16.41 17.19 9.93
N THR A 89 16.34 17.65 11.17
CA THR A 89 17.09 18.81 11.65
C THR A 89 18.61 18.64 11.48
N ARG A 90 19.11 17.41 11.62
CA ARG A 90 20.52 17.07 11.41
C ARG A 90 20.90 16.84 9.94
N GLY A 91 19.94 16.95 9.01
CA GLY A 91 20.17 16.70 7.59
C GLY A 91 20.36 15.22 7.23
N LEU A 92 20.01 14.31 8.12
CA LEU A 92 20.13 12.85 7.93
C LEU A 92 18.88 12.21 7.31
N ALA A 93 17.77 12.94 7.31
CA ALA A 93 16.53 12.63 6.61
C ALA A 93 15.89 13.90 6.08
N ILE A 94 14.98 13.77 5.12
CA ILE A 94 14.11 14.84 4.61
C ILE A 94 12.66 14.49 4.90
N LYS A 95 12.33 13.21 4.81
CA LYS A 95 11.01 12.64 5.01
C LYS A 95 11.10 11.24 5.59
N GLY A 96 10.07 10.84 6.34
CA GLY A 96 9.85 9.46 6.77
C GLY A 96 8.38 9.22 7.07
N VAL A 97 8.04 7.97 7.32
CA VAL A 97 6.65 7.54 7.54
C VAL A 97 6.55 6.75 8.84
N PRO A 98 6.31 7.42 9.98
CA PRO A 98 5.90 6.75 11.20
C PRO A 98 4.51 6.11 11.01
N TRP A 99 4.22 5.07 11.77
CA TRP A 99 2.98 4.34 11.67
C TRP A 99 2.45 3.93 13.04
N ALA A 100 1.16 3.66 13.11
CA ALA A 100 0.48 3.12 14.27
C ALA A 100 -0.54 2.08 13.81
N PHE A 101 -1.05 1.28 14.73
CA PHE A 101 -2.08 0.30 14.45
C PHE A 101 -3.10 0.22 15.58
N GLN A 102 -4.29 -0.23 15.26
CA GLN A 102 -5.28 -0.69 16.22
C GLN A 102 -5.48 -2.18 16.06
N SER A 103 -5.79 -2.86 17.15
CA SER A 103 -6.11 -4.28 17.12
C SER A 103 -7.39 -4.57 17.90
N ALA A 104 -8.01 -5.70 17.60
CA ALA A 104 -9.14 -6.22 18.37
C ALA A 104 -9.11 -7.74 18.35
N LYS A 105 -9.69 -8.37 19.37
CA LYS A 105 -9.95 -9.81 19.33
C LYS A 105 -11.01 -10.10 18.29
N TYR A 106 -10.74 -11.07 17.44
CA TYR A 106 -11.57 -11.47 16.34
C TYR A 106 -11.64 -12.99 16.24
N SER A 107 -12.69 -13.57 16.83
CA SER A 107 -12.90 -15.02 16.79
C SER A 107 -13.84 -15.40 15.65
N SER A 108 -13.29 -15.95 14.58
CA SER A 108 -14.10 -16.58 13.54
C SER A 108 -13.52 -17.96 13.20
N ALA A 109 -14.29 -18.96 13.50
CA ALA A 109 -13.83 -20.36 13.49
C ALA A 109 -13.55 -20.95 12.09
N ARG A 110 -14.00 -20.34 10.98
CA ARG A 110 -13.77 -20.81 9.60
C ARG A 110 -13.98 -19.68 8.60
N LYS A 111 -13.01 -19.43 7.72
CA LYS A 111 -13.01 -18.40 6.67
C LYS A 111 -12.89 -16.97 7.21
N LYS A 112 -11.80 -16.70 7.91
CA LYS A 112 -11.57 -15.43 8.64
C LYS A 112 -11.75 -14.16 7.78
N TRP A 113 -11.52 -14.22 6.50
CA TRP A 113 -11.57 -13.05 5.61
C TRP A 113 -12.68 -13.09 4.56
N ALA A 114 -13.19 -14.27 4.23
CA ALA A 114 -14.15 -14.42 3.12
C ALA A 114 -15.40 -13.55 3.29
N HIS A 115 -15.91 -13.40 4.52
CA HIS A 115 -17.11 -12.59 4.74
C HIS A 115 -16.88 -11.08 4.51
N PHE A 116 -15.65 -10.58 4.59
CA PHE A 116 -15.36 -9.19 4.23
C PHE A 116 -15.47 -8.96 2.72
N LEU A 117 -15.25 -9.99 1.90
CA LEU A 117 -15.35 -9.89 0.45
C LEU A 117 -16.76 -9.57 -0.05
N SER A 118 -17.80 -9.85 0.75
CA SER A 118 -19.18 -9.45 0.45
C SER A 118 -19.32 -7.92 0.30
N ARG A 119 -18.37 -7.16 0.84
CA ARG A 119 -18.33 -5.71 0.73
C ARG A 119 -17.62 -5.19 -0.52
N ALA A 120 -16.98 -6.07 -1.30
CA ALA A 120 -16.23 -5.68 -2.49
C ALA A 120 -17.00 -4.72 -3.44
N PRO A 121 -18.30 -4.95 -3.74
CA PRO A 121 -19.07 -4.04 -4.60
C PRO A 121 -19.32 -2.65 -4.00
N LEU A 122 -19.20 -2.51 -2.67
CA LEU A 122 -19.42 -1.25 -1.96
C LEU A 122 -18.14 -0.40 -1.86
N ILE A 123 -17.00 -0.96 -2.23
CA ILE A 123 -15.71 -0.28 -2.14
C ILE A 123 -15.56 0.64 -3.35
N SER A 124 -15.13 1.89 -3.09
CA SER A 124 -14.92 2.88 -4.14
C SER A 124 -14.10 2.33 -5.30
N PRO A 125 -14.49 2.59 -6.57
CA PRO A 125 -13.69 2.19 -7.73
C PRO A 125 -12.30 2.82 -7.80
N SER A 126 -12.06 3.90 -7.02
CA SER A 126 -10.73 4.52 -6.87
C SER A 126 -9.75 3.70 -6.02
N LEU A 127 -10.22 2.61 -5.40
CA LEU A 127 -9.41 1.70 -4.60
C LEU A 127 -9.28 0.35 -5.29
N THR A 128 -8.07 -0.18 -5.30
CA THR A 128 -7.74 -1.49 -5.85
C THR A 128 -7.77 -2.55 -4.76
N LEU A 129 -8.58 -3.59 -4.98
CA LEU A 129 -8.70 -4.71 -4.06
C LEU A 129 -7.51 -5.66 -4.17
N TYR A 130 -7.03 -6.12 -3.03
CA TYR A 130 -6.03 -7.17 -2.95
C TYR A 130 -6.20 -8.00 -1.67
N GLY A 131 -5.74 -9.21 -1.68
CA GLY A 131 -5.76 -10.05 -0.49
C GLY A 131 -5.10 -11.39 -0.71
N ALA A 132 -4.69 -12.02 0.37
CA ALA A 132 -4.17 -13.38 0.38
C ALA A 132 -4.45 -14.06 1.72
N GLU A 133 -4.55 -15.37 1.66
CA GLU A 133 -4.54 -16.24 2.84
C GLU A 133 -3.35 -17.18 2.74
N MET A 134 -2.44 -17.10 3.70
CA MET A 134 -1.23 -17.92 3.76
C MET A 134 -0.88 -18.22 5.22
N ASN A 135 -0.52 -19.47 5.52
CA ASN A 135 0.00 -19.88 6.83
C ASN A 135 -0.86 -19.44 8.02
N ASN A 136 -2.18 -19.57 7.95
CA ASN A 136 -3.16 -19.13 8.96
C ASN A 136 -3.24 -17.62 9.18
N GLU A 137 -2.58 -16.83 8.37
CA GLU A 137 -2.75 -15.39 8.32
C GLU A 137 -3.54 -14.99 7.06
N SER A 138 -4.37 -13.98 7.18
CA SER A 138 -5.09 -13.40 6.04
C SER A 138 -4.88 -11.92 6.01
N VAL A 139 -4.65 -11.39 4.81
CA VAL A 139 -4.57 -9.96 4.54
C VAL A 139 -5.61 -9.62 3.50
N LEU A 140 -6.35 -8.56 3.74
CA LEU A 140 -7.31 -8.03 2.78
C LEU A 140 -7.24 -6.51 2.82
N GLY A 141 -7.09 -5.88 1.66
CA GLY A 141 -6.91 -4.45 1.56
C GLY A 141 -7.58 -3.84 0.33
N ALA A 142 -7.73 -2.52 0.39
CA ALA A 142 -8.22 -1.69 -0.71
C ALA A 142 -7.34 -0.45 -0.81
N THR A 143 -6.32 -0.52 -1.66
CA THR A 143 -5.27 0.51 -1.78
C THR A 143 -5.55 1.53 -2.88
N PRO A 144 -5.28 2.82 -2.66
CA PRO A 144 -5.29 3.81 -3.73
C PRO A 144 -3.98 3.86 -4.53
N GLU A 145 -2.94 3.12 -4.10
CA GLU A 145 -1.56 3.33 -4.59
C GLU A 145 -1.06 2.16 -5.42
N TRP A 146 -0.81 2.43 -6.69
CA TRP A 146 -0.05 1.56 -7.58
C TRP A 146 1.42 1.92 -7.50
N LEU A 147 2.28 0.91 -7.31
CA LEU A 147 3.71 1.10 -7.44
C LEU A 147 4.08 1.23 -8.92
N PHE A 148 3.51 0.37 -9.77
CA PHE A 148 3.54 0.50 -11.22
C PHE A 148 2.56 -0.47 -11.90
N ARG A 149 2.26 -0.17 -13.17
CA ARG A 149 1.57 -1.04 -14.11
C ARG A 149 2.36 -1.07 -15.41
N ILE A 150 2.62 -2.26 -15.93
CA ILE A 150 3.33 -2.45 -17.20
C ILE A 150 2.32 -2.98 -18.21
N GLU A 151 2.24 -2.35 -19.36
CA GLU A 151 1.39 -2.77 -20.48
C GLU A 151 1.97 -3.99 -21.21
N ALA A 152 1.14 -4.63 -22.04
CA ALA A 152 1.58 -5.70 -22.93
C ALA A 152 2.75 -5.25 -23.80
N GLY A 153 3.74 -6.12 -23.97
CA GLY A 153 5.00 -5.82 -24.64
C GLY A 153 6.08 -5.24 -23.73
N GLY A 154 5.78 -5.04 -22.42
CA GLY A 154 6.79 -4.78 -21.40
C GLY A 154 7.53 -3.44 -21.47
N ARG A 155 7.10 -2.47 -22.33
CA ARG A 155 7.85 -1.22 -22.57
C ARG A 155 7.15 0.06 -22.15
N ALA A 156 5.88 0.01 -21.83
CA ALA A 156 5.13 1.14 -21.29
C ALA A 156 4.79 0.89 -19.82
N LEU A 157 5.18 1.83 -18.96
CA LEU A 157 4.90 1.76 -17.54
C LEU A 157 4.10 2.99 -17.12
N HIS A 158 3.11 2.75 -16.26
CA HIS A 158 2.34 3.76 -15.57
C HIS A 158 2.56 3.63 -14.08
N THR A 159 2.81 4.75 -13.43
CA THR A 159 2.87 4.87 -11.96
C THR A 159 2.24 6.18 -11.54
N LEU A 160 2.16 6.41 -10.26
CA LEU A 160 1.63 7.65 -9.70
C LEU A 160 2.41 8.05 -8.45
N ALA A 161 2.58 9.33 -8.25
CA ALA A 161 2.93 9.88 -6.95
C ALA A 161 1.65 10.16 -6.17
N LEU A 162 1.57 9.66 -4.93
CA LEU A 162 0.43 9.84 -4.04
C LEU A 162 0.94 10.26 -2.67
N ALA A 163 0.74 11.52 -2.29
CA ALA A 163 1.13 12.05 -0.98
C ALA A 163 0.36 13.34 -0.69
N GLY A 164 0.38 13.78 0.59
CA GLY A 164 -0.52 14.83 1.05
C GLY A 164 -1.95 14.32 1.22
N THR A 165 -2.60 14.69 2.32
CA THR A 165 -3.93 14.19 2.66
C THR A 165 -4.83 15.32 3.10
N ARG A 166 -6.07 15.35 2.60
CA ARG A 166 -7.11 16.24 3.11
C ARG A 166 -8.45 15.54 3.24
N TRP A 167 -9.32 16.13 4.05
CA TRP A 167 -10.71 15.68 4.19
C TRP A 167 -11.62 16.63 3.46
N PRO A 168 -12.54 16.13 2.63
CA PRO A 168 -13.52 16.97 1.93
C PRO A 168 -14.27 17.89 2.90
N GLY A 169 -14.35 19.19 2.57
CA GLY A 169 -15.05 20.18 3.39
C GLY A 169 -14.32 20.67 4.64
N GLN A 170 -13.13 20.19 4.94
CA GLN A 170 -12.34 20.71 6.06
C GLN A 170 -11.59 21.97 5.64
N ALA A 171 -11.75 23.07 6.41
CA ALA A 171 -10.94 24.27 6.26
C ALA A 171 -9.47 23.96 6.55
N ARG A 172 -8.58 24.47 5.73
CA ARG A 172 -7.12 24.29 5.84
C ARG A 172 -6.41 25.62 5.88
N SER A 173 -5.29 25.64 6.57
CA SER A 173 -4.38 26.80 6.55
C SER A 173 -3.43 26.72 5.35
N ASP A 174 -2.95 27.86 4.89
CA ASP A 174 -1.91 27.97 3.85
C ASP A 174 -0.66 27.14 4.20
N ALA A 175 -0.33 27.03 5.49
CA ALA A 175 0.80 26.24 5.96
C ALA A 175 0.59 24.74 5.70
N GLN A 176 -0.62 24.22 5.94
CA GLN A 176 -0.95 22.82 5.65
C GLN A 176 -0.93 22.53 4.15
N GLU A 177 -1.45 23.44 3.31
CA GLU A 177 -1.43 23.27 1.86
C GLU A 177 0.01 23.27 1.32
N LYS A 178 0.87 24.17 1.81
CA LYS A 178 2.29 24.20 1.46
C LYS A 178 3.03 22.95 1.92
N LYS A 179 2.73 22.45 3.12
CA LYS A 179 3.30 21.18 3.63
C LYS A 179 2.97 20.02 2.71
N ASP A 180 1.69 19.87 2.33
CA ASP A 180 1.26 18.77 1.48
C ASP A 180 1.83 18.86 0.08
N ALA A 181 1.88 20.03 -0.51
CA ALA A 181 2.50 20.26 -1.81
C ALA A 181 3.98 19.87 -1.79
N ARG A 182 4.71 20.27 -0.73
CA ARG A 182 6.13 19.93 -0.56
C ARG A 182 6.34 18.42 -0.38
N GLU A 183 5.52 17.80 0.47
CA GLU A 183 5.56 16.35 0.68
C GLU A 183 5.32 15.59 -0.63
N HIS A 184 4.32 16.02 -1.39
CA HIS A 184 3.98 15.42 -2.67
C HIS A 184 5.10 15.57 -3.70
N GLN A 185 5.68 16.76 -3.78
CA GLN A 185 6.78 17.06 -4.70
C GLN A 185 7.99 16.13 -4.48
N LEU A 186 8.34 15.83 -3.22
CA LEU A 186 9.42 14.90 -2.90
C LEU A 186 9.17 13.49 -3.47
N VAL A 187 7.90 13.04 -3.46
CA VAL A 187 7.54 11.73 -4.03
C VAL A 187 7.62 11.74 -5.55
N VAL A 188 7.13 12.82 -6.20
CA VAL A 188 7.23 12.98 -7.67
C VAL A 188 8.69 12.95 -8.12
N GLU A 189 9.54 13.77 -7.48
CA GLU A 189 10.95 13.88 -7.83
C GLU A 189 11.71 12.56 -7.69
N ASP A 190 11.49 11.81 -6.60
CA ASP A 190 12.13 10.52 -6.36
C ASP A 190 11.75 9.50 -7.44
N ILE A 191 10.45 9.39 -7.76
CA ILE A 191 9.95 8.46 -8.78
C ILE A 191 10.53 8.82 -10.16
N VAL A 192 10.45 10.09 -10.53
CA VAL A 192 10.96 10.57 -11.84
C VAL A 192 12.46 10.32 -11.97
N GLN A 193 13.24 10.70 -10.96
CA GLN A 193 14.69 10.49 -10.95
C GLN A 193 15.05 9.01 -11.13
N LYS A 194 14.34 8.10 -10.48
CA LYS A 194 14.57 6.67 -10.56
C LYS A 194 14.21 6.08 -11.92
N LEU A 195 13.14 6.58 -12.55
CA LEU A 195 12.66 6.07 -13.83
C LEU A 195 13.42 6.61 -15.04
N GLN A 196 14.10 7.75 -14.93
CA GLN A 196 14.85 8.36 -16.05
C GLN A 196 15.94 7.45 -16.64
N SER A 197 16.47 6.50 -15.86
CA SER A 197 17.46 5.54 -16.34
C SER A 197 16.89 4.47 -17.28
N PHE A 198 15.57 4.31 -17.35
CA PHE A 198 14.90 3.30 -18.17
C PHE A 198 14.37 3.84 -19.50
N GLY A 199 14.25 5.16 -19.67
CA GLY A 199 13.74 5.76 -20.88
C GLY A 199 13.10 7.13 -20.69
N HIS A 200 12.16 7.48 -21.55
CA HIS A 200 11.50 8.78 -21.53
C HIS A 200 10.35 8.81 -20.51
N VAL A 201 10.48 9.69 -19.51
CA VAL A 201 9.48 9.91 -18.45
C VAL A 201 8.62 11.12 -18.77
N SER A 202 7.31 10.98 -18.67
CA SER A 202 6.33 12.07 -18.78
C SER A 202 5.57 12.22 -17.48
N ILE A 203 5.38 13.45 -17.03
CA ILE A 203 4.69 13.81 -15.80
C ILE A 203 3.36 14.45 -16.17
N GLY A 204 2.26 13.92 -15.64
CA GLY A 204 0.93 14.47 -15.83
C GLY A 204 0.61 15.61 -14.86
N GLU A 205 -0.61 16.10 -14.94
CA GLU A 205 -1.10 17.19 -14.09
C GLU A 205 -1.35 16.71 -12.65
N CYS A 206 -0.90 17.52 -11.68
CA CYS A 206 -1.18 17.28 -10.26
C CYS A 206 -2.62 17.67 -9.93
N SER A 207 -3.35 16.77 -9.29
CA SER A 207 -4.74 16.99 -8.89
C SER A 207 -5.06 16.30 -7.56
N TRP A 208 -6.17 16.70 -6.92
CA TRP A 208 -6.71 15.97 -5.78
C TRP A 208 -7.61 14.85 -6.26
N ILE A 209 -7.37 13.64 -5.79
CA ILE A 209 -8.25 12.49 -6.06
C ILE A 209 -8.85 11.95 -4.76
N GLN A 210 -10.10 11.53 -4.83
CA GLN A 210 -10.80 10.95 -3.70
C GLN A 210 -10.43 9.47 -3.56
N ALA A 211 -9.92 9.09 -2.38
CA ALA A 211 -9.62 7.73 -1.98
C ALA A 211 -10.44 7.37 -0.73
N ALA A 212 -11.62 6.81 -0.94
CA ALA A 212 -12.66 6.61 0.08
C ALA A 212 -13.10 7.95 0.72
N ARG A 213 -12.80 8.21 1.99
CA ARG A 213 -13.22 9.42 2.72
C ARG A 213 -12.18 10.55 2.72
N VAL A 214 -11.01 10.30 2.20
CA VAL A 214 -9.93 11.28 2.12
C VAL A 214 -9.59 11.59 0.68
N GLU A 215 -8.99 12.73 0.45
CA GLU A 215 -8.40 13.08 -0.83
C GLU A 215 -6.88 13.12 -0.69
N HIS A 216 -6.19 12.71 -1.75
CA HIS A 216 -4.74 12.78 -1.84
C HIS A 216 -4.32 13.59 -3.06
N LEU A 217 -3.20 14.31 -2.97
CA LEU A 217 -2.53 14.83 -4.16
C LEU A 217 -2.01 13.65 -4.98
N HIS A 218 -2.30 13.70 -6.26
CA HIS A 218 -2.02 12.65 -7.23
C HIS A 218 -1.38 13.27 -8.46
N THR A 219 -0.24 12.70 -8.88
CA THR A 219 0.42 13.04 -10.13
C THR A 219 0.69 11.75 -10.91
N PRO A 220 0.03 11.53 -12.06
CA PRO A 220 0.33 10.39 -12.91
C PRO A 220 1.70 10.56 -13.56
N ILE A 221 2.46 9.47 -13.62
CA ILE A 221 3.79 9.42 -14.24
C ILE A 221 3.81 8.25 -15.21
N THR A 222 4.29 8.47 -16.43
CA THR A 222 4.40 7.44 -17.45
C THR A 222 5.83 7.33 -17.92
N LEU A 223 6.26 6.11 -18.25
CA LEU A 223 7.57 5.81 -18.82
C LEU A 223 7.39 5.06 -20.14
N LYS A 224 8.06 5.54 -21.19
CA LYS A 224 8.32 4.77 -22.41
C LYS A 224 9.75 4.28 -22.37
N ALA A 225 9.93 2.99 -22.13
CA ALA A 225 11.22 2.36 -21.98
C ALA A 225 11.82 2.01 -23.35
N GLU A 226 13.15 2.08 -23.45
CA GLU A 226 13.90 1.70 -24.65
C GLU A 226 13.93 0.19 -24.86
N HIS A 227 13.90 -0.56 -23.74
CA HIS A 227 13.91 -2.01 -23.70
C HIS A 227 12.74 -2.55 -22.88
N GLU A 228 12.54 -3.84 -22.91
CA GLU A 228 11.57 -4.52 -22.02
C GLU A 228 11.99 -4.35 -20.56
N LEU A 229 11.04 -3.96 -19.73
CA LEU A 229 11.23 -3.65 -18.32
C LEU A 229 11.31 -4.92 -17.48
N ASP A 230 12.35 -5.03 -16.67
CA ASP A 230 12.44 -6.08 -15.65
C ASP A 230 11.65 -5.70 -14.39
N VAL A 231 10.64 -6.52 -14.08
CA VAL A 231 9.76 -6.30 -12.91
C VAL A 231 10.54 -6.31 -11.60
N VAL A 232 11.57 -7.16 -11.48
CA VAL A 232 12.38 -7.28 -10.26
C VAL A 232 13.25 -6.06 -10.08
N GLU A 233 13.85 -5.56 -11.15
CA GLU A 233 14.64 -4.33 -11.15
C GLU A 233 13.78 -3.14 -10.74
N LEU A 234 12.58 -2.99 -11.32
CA LEU A 234 11.64 -1.92 -10.97
C LEU A 234 11.20 -1.97 -9.51
N LEU A 235 10.91 -3.16 -8.97
CA LEU A 235 10.59 -3.33 -7.56
C LEU A 235 11.74 -2.85 -6.67
N ASN A 236 12.98 -3.22 -6.98
CA ASN A 236 14.16 -2.82 -6.21
C ASN A 236 14.47 -1.32 -6.30
N VAL A 237 14.22 -0.70 -7.46
CA VAL A 237 14.45 0.73 -7.69
C VAL A 237 13.38 1.57 -7.02
N LEU A 238 12.10 1.24 -7.22
CA LEU A 238 10.99 2.07 -6.77
C LEU A 238 10.64 1.84 -5.31
N HIS A 239 10.68 0.60 -4.81
CA HIS A 239 10.22 0.32 -3.45
C HIS A 239 11.33 0.44 -2.40
N PRO A 240 11.02 1.00 -1.20
CA PRO A 240 9.86 1.82 -0.90
C PRO A 240 9.95 3.21 -1.54
N THR A 241 8.83 3.76 -1.99
CA THR A 241 8.75 5.17 -2.37
C THR A 241 8.82 6.06 -1.13
N PRO A 242 9.12 7.37 -1.26
CA PRO A 242 9.05 8.28 -0.12
C PRO A 242 7.62 8.46 0.44
N ALA A 243 6.60 7.98 -0.28
CA ALA A 243 5.22 7.95 0.22
C ALA A 243 5.05 6.99 1.41
N VAL A 244 5.88 5.94 1.50
CA VAL A 244 5.76 4.88 2.52
C VAL A 244 7.06 4.57 3.28
N GLY A 245 8.18 5.19 2.90
CA GLY A 245 9.49 4.96 3.51
C GLY A 245 10.23 6.24 3.90
N VAL A 246 11.51 6.08 4.27
CA VAL A 246 12.43 7.19 4.57
C VAL A 246 13.10 7.73 3.31
N MET A 247 13.41 9.03 3.30
CA MET A 247 14.14 9.71 2.24
C MET A 247 15.09 10.78 2.84
N PRO A 248 16.37 10.86 2.37
CA PRO A 248 17.08 9.81 1.66
C PRO A 248 17.28 8.58 2.55
N ARG A 249 17.64 7.44 1.96
CA ARG A 249 17.88 6.17 2.68
C ARG A 249 19.28 6.15 3.32
N THR A 250 19.55 7.12 4.20
CA THR A 250 20.79 7.12 4.99
C THR A 250 20.78 5.96 5.98
N LYS A 251 21.96 5.57 6.48
CA LYS A 251 22.07 4.51 7.49
C LYS A 251 21.25 4.84 8.75
N GLU A 252 21.28 6.10 9.19
CA GLU A 252 20.58 6.59 10.36
C GLU A 252 19.06 6.61 10.16
N ALA A 253 18.59 7.06 8.98
CA ALA A 253 17.16 7.07 8.66
C ALA A 253 16.59 5.63 8.53
N LEU A 254 17.35 4.71 7.96
CA LEU A 254 16.97 3.30 7.89
C LEU A 254 16.95 2.67 9.28
N ALA A 255 17.95 2.96 10.13
CA ALA A 255 17.99 2.47 11.51
C ALA A 255 16.78 2.98 12.32
N TRP A 256 16.40 4.27 12.18
CA TRP A 256 15.17 4.78 12.78
C TRP A 256 13.92 4.03 12.29
N GLN A 257 13.82 3.77 11.01
CA GLN A 257 12.68 3.03 10.45
C GLN A 257 12.55 1.63 11.06
N ASP A 258 13.69 0.97 11.38
CA ASP A 258 13.72 -0.35 12.01
C ASP A 258 13.32 -0.32 13.51
N THR A 259 13.36 0.85 14.17
CA THR A 259 12.91 1.02 15.56
C THR A 259 11.44 1.35 15.72
N LEU A 260 10.71 1.55 14.61
CA LEU A 260 9.29 1.91 14.68
C LEU A 260 8.49 0.82 15.43
N PRO A 261 7.55 1.21 16.30
CA PRO A 261 6.77 0.29 17.10
C PRO A 261 6.06 -0.77 16.24
N GLY A 262 6.21 -2.04 16.60
CA GLY A 262 5.61 -3.14 15.85
C GLY A 262 6.24 -3.39 14.48
N PHE A 263 7.50 -3.01 14.27
CA PHE A 263 8.23 -3.28 13.03
C PHE A 263 8.20 -4.78 12.65
N GLU A 264 8.29 -5.66 13.62
CA GLU A 264 8.16 -7.10 13.42
C GLU A 264 6.76 -7.52 12.92
N THR A 265 5.73 -6.76 13.30
CA THR A 265 4.34 -6.97 12.85
C THR A 265 4.02 -6.21 11.57
N ARG A 266 4.89 -5.32 11.11
CA ARG A 266 4.72 -4.58 9.85
C ARG A 266 4.62 -5.53 8.66
N ALA A 267 5.47 -6.54 8.65
CA ALA A 267 5.52 -7.60 7.64
C ALA A 267 5.33 -7.06 6.20
N ASP A 268 4.15 -7.18 5.66
CA ASP A 268 3.76 -6.76 4.32
C ASP A 268 3.00 -5.42 4.27
N PHE A 269 2.77 -4.73 5.39
CA PHE A 269 2.15 -3.41 5.38
C PHE A 269 3.02 -2.39 4.62
N ALA A 270 2.43 -1.73 3.64
CA ALA A 270 3.09 -0.85 2.69
C ALA A 270 4.15 -1.54 1.81
N ALA A 271 4.18 -2.86 1.79
CA ALA A 271 5.06 -3.65 0.92
C ALA A 271 4.49 -3.76 -0.49
N PRO A 272 5.30 -4.06 -1.51
CA PRO A 272 4.81 -4.31 -2.85
C PRO A 272 4.20 -5.70 -2.96
N TRP A 273 2.99 -5.76 -3.53
CA TRP A 273 2.37 -6.97 -4.03
C TRP A 273 2.33 -6.89 -5.54
N VAL A 274 2.75 -7.92 -6.23
CA VAL A 274 2.89 -7.89 -7.67
C VAL A 274 2.32 -9.14 -8.31
N VAL A 275 1.58 -8.96 -9.38
CA VAL A 275 1.20 -10.03 -10.32
C VAL A 275 1.80 -9.72 -11.68
N ARG A 276 2.26 -10.76 -12.38
CA ARG A 276 2.76 -10.62 -13.76
C ARG A 276 2.24 -11.73 -14.65
N HIS A 277 2.09 -11.39 -15.92
CA HIS A 277 1.73 -12.33 -16.96
C HIS A 277 2.99 -12.72 -17.73
N ARG A 278 3.32 -14.01 -17.73
CA ARG A 278 4.62 -14.50 -18.24
C ARG A 278 4.83 -14.31 -19.74
N SER A 279 3.78 -14.44 -20.55
CA SER A 279 3.93 -14.50 -22.01
C SER A 279 3.85 -13.13 -22.68
N ASP A 280 3.21 -12.12 -22.09
CA ASP A 280 3.01 -10.82 -22.74
C ASP A 280 3.68 -9.63 -22.03
N GLY A 281 4.39 -9.89 -20.92
CA GLY A 281 5.15 -8.86 -20.19
C GLY A 281 4.30 -7.91 -19.35
N ARG A 282 2.97 -8.09 -19.27
CA ARG A 282 2.13 -7.29 -18.37
C ARG A 282 2.45 -7.57 -16.91
N ALA A 283 2.45 -6.50 -16.12
CA ALA A 283 2.59 -6.64 -14.68
C ALA A 283 1.85 -5.51 -13.93
N TRP A 284 1.36 -5.81 -12.75
CA TRP A 284 0.75 -4.85 -11.83
C TRP A 284 1.40 -5.01 -10.47
N ALA A 285 1.94 -3.93 -9.95
CA ALA A 285 2.46 -3.87 -8.59
C ALA A 285 1.72 -2.78 -7.82
N LEU A 286 1.22 -3.12 -6.64
CA LEU A 286 0.57 -2.17 -5.74
C LEU A 286 1.36 -2.04 -4.44
N VAL A 287 1.12 -0.94 -3.73
CA VAL A 287 1.59 -0.73 -2.36
C VAL A 287 0.49 -1.19 -1.41
N ALA A 288 0.78 -2.17 -0.57
CA ALA A 288 -0.21 -2.83 0.30
C ALA A 288 -0.64 -1.94 1.48
N LEU A 289 -1.53 -1.00 1.21
CA LEU A 289 -2.09 -0.04 2.15
C LEU A 289 -3.57 -0.32 2.43
N ARG A 290 -4.13 0.37 3.44
CA ARG A 290 -5.57 0.31 3.79
C ARG A 290 -6.05 -1.12 3.99
N GLN A 291 -5.26 -1.90 4.73
CA GLN A 291 -5.50 -3.32 4.95
C GLN A 291 -6.06 -3.62 6.34
N ILE A 292 -6.79 -4.72 6.41
CA ILE A 292 -7.02 -5.50 7.61
C ILE A 292 -6.12 -6.74 7.55
N ARG A 293 -5.54 -7.10 8.69
CA ARG A 293 -4.77 -8.32 8.83
C ARG A 293 -5.36 -9.17 9.92
N LEU A 294 -5.62 -10.43 9.61
CA LEU A 294 -6.16 -11.41 10.53
C LEU A 294 -5.05 -12.41 10.86
N ARG A 295 -4.70 -12.50 12.13
CA ARG A 295 -3.68 -13.41 12.63
C ARG A 295 -4.20 -14.08 13.88
N GLU A 296 -4.22 -15.41 13.91
CA GLU A 296 -4.79 -16.17 15.02
C GLU A 296 -6.24 -15.69 15.34
N ASP A 297 -6.45 -15.12 16.53
CA ASP A 297 -7.73 -14.58 16.98
C ASP A 297 -7.70 -13.04 17.12
N GLU A 298 -6.88 -12.37 16.30
CA GLU A 298 -6.76 -10.91 16.29
C GLU A 298 -6.91 -10.32 14.89
N ILE A 299 -7.48 -9.13 14.84
CA ILE A 299 -7.52 -8.27 13.65
C ILE A 299 -6.65 -7.05 13.93
N PHE A 300 -5.84 -6.66 12.95
CA PHE A 300 -4.96 -5.49 12.99
C PHE A 300 -5.27 -4.56 11.84
N ILE A 301 -5.24 -3.25 12.11
CA ILE A 301 -5.39 -2.20 11.10
C ILE A 301 -4.23 -1.22 11.24
N PRO A 302 -3.22 -1.30 10.38
CA PRO A 302 -2.11 -0.36 10.37
C PRO A 302 -2.42 0.87 9.50
N ALA A 303 -1.87 2.02 9.90
CA ALA A 303 -1.81 3.23 9.08
C ALA A 303 -0.59 4.08 9.43
N GLY A 304 -0.15 4.90 8.50
CA GLY A 304 0.96 5.84 8.69
C GLY A 304 0.73 7.14 7.93
N CYS A 305 1.54 8.13 8.21
CA CYS A 305 1.53 9.43 7.54
C CYS A 305 2.93 9.88 7.19
N GLY A 306 3.05 10.73 6.18
CA GLY A 306 4.33 11.32 5.78
C GLY A 306 4.70 12.50 6.67
N VAL A 307 5.86 12.42 7.30
CA VAL A 307 6.41 13.46 8.17
C VAL A 307 7.60 14.12 7.51
N ILE A 308 7.57 15.44 7.42
CA ILE A 308 8.64 16.33 6.95
C ILE A 308 8.95 17.37 8.03
N ALA A 309 9.87 18.30 7.76
CA ALA A 309 10.28 19.33 8.73
C ALA A 309 9.10 20.17 9.29
N ASP A 310 8.14 20.50 8.43
CA ASP A 310 7.01 21.36 8.77
C ASP A 310 5.80 20.59 9.34
N SER A 311 5.93 19.28 9.57
CA SER A 311 4.88 18.45 10.15
C SER A 311 4.62 18.77 11.61
N VAL A 312 3.33 18.79 11.98
CA VAL A 312 2.86 18.99 13.35
C VAL A 312 2.39 17.67 13.91
N GLU A 313 3.02 17.18 14.97
CA GLU A 313 2.81 15.87 15.59
C GLU A 313 1.33 15.52 15.80
N GLU A 314 0.54 16.46 16.32
CA GLU A 314 -0.88 16.28 16.58
C GLU A 314 -1.71 16.10 15.29
N VAL A 315 -1.34 16.83 14.24
CA VAL A 315 -2.00 16.74 12.93
C VAL A 315 -1.72 15.38 12.31
N GLU A 316 -0.45 14.93 12.36
CA GLU A 316 -0.02 13.63 11.83
C GLU A 316 -0.66 12.45 12.60
N TRP A 317 -0.79 12.59 13.93
CA TRP A 317 -1.53 11.61 14.73
C TRP A 317 -2.98 11.50 14.29
N LYS A 318 -3.67 12.64 14.17
CA LYS A 318 -5.06 12.67 13.73
C LYS A 318 -5.22 12.04 12.34
N GLU A 319 -4.34 12.38 11.41
CA GLU A 319 -4.34 11.79 10.06
C GLU A 319 -4.23 10.27 10.12
N THR A 320 -3.32 9.75 10.93
CA THR A 320 -3.13 8.30 11.08
C THR A 320 -4.38 7.63 11.65
N GLN A 321 -5.03 8.21 12.67
CA GLN A 321 -6.26 7.65 13.25
C GLN A 321 -7.42 7.67 12.25
N GLU A 322 -7.58 8.72 11.48
CA GLU A 322 -8.61 8.83 10.45
C GLU A 322 -8.40 7.81 9.31
N LYS A 323 -7.15 7.52 8.96
CA LYS A 323 -6.83 6.45 8.02
C LYS A 323 -7.26 5.07 8.55
N ILE A 324 -7.01 4.78 9.84
CA ILE A 324 -7.48 3.56 10.50
C ILE A 324 -9.01 3.50 10.48
N HIS A 325 -9.68 4.59 10.87
CA HIS A 325 -11.14 4.68 10.86
C HIS A 325 -11.72 4.45 9.45
N SER A 326 -11.10 5.03 8.42
CA SER A 326 -11.49 4.80 7.02
C SER A 326 -11.43 3.31 6.63
N VAL A 327 -10.41 2.58 7.07
CA VAL A 327 -10.31 1.13 6.84
C VAL A 327 -11.45 0.38 7.53
N LYS A 328 -11.75 0.71 8.79
CA LYS A 328 -12.87 0.11 9.51
C LYS A 328 -14.18 0.27 8.74
N GLN A 329 -14.45 1.46 8.23
CA GLN A 329 -15.67 1.73 7.47
C GLN A 329 -15.73 0.96 6.15
N VAL A 330 -14.63 0.92 5.39
CA VAL A 330 -14.53 0.15 4.13
C VAL A 330 -14.92 -1.30 4.38
N TRP A 331 -14.42 -1.90 5.44
CA TRP A 331 -14.64 -3.31 5.75
C TRP A 331 -15.83 -3.57 6.68
N GLY A 332 -16.62 -2.54 7.03
CA GLY A 332 -17.81 -2.68 7.88
C GLY A 332 -17.52 -3.10 9.31
N LEU A 333 -16.38 -2.70 9.82
CA LEU A 333 -15.98 -2.87 11.20
C LEU A 333 -16.50 -1.67 12.02
N ALA A 334 -17.33 -1.93 13.03
CA ALA A 334 -17.78 -0.88 13.93
C ALA A 334 -16.65 -0.44 14.88
N ASP A 335 -16.74 0.81 15.36
CA ASP A 335 -15.89 1.32 16.44
C ASP A 335 -16.37 0.81 17.80
#